data_8b53665fcbc003b8401ff2593d6db00d
#
_entry.id   8b53665fcbc003b8401ff2593d6db00d
#
_cell.length_a   1.000
_cell.length_b   1.000
_cell.length_c   1.000
_cell.angle_alpha   90.00
_cell.angle_beta   90.00
_cell.angle_gamma   90.00
#
_symmetry.space_group_name_H-M   'P 1'
#
loop_
_entity.id
_entity.type
_entity.pdbx_description
1 polymer ?
#
loop_
_entity_poly.entity_id
_entity_poly.type
_entity_poly.pdbx_seq_one_letter_code
_entity_poly.pdbx_strand_id
1 'polypeptide(L)'
;MSRNYLYLITLIFIITSCGGGGGGGGGSSEPPVAAPTVSISLSSSSIVLGESVTINWSSSNATGCTATGSWSGSKATSGTETLTPSGVGFFNYGISCSGSGGSRSSSVGLEVYRQTDGVSVDGYIRGAEIFIDKNNNFTVDVGDENSTTSDNDGKFTIKYDDGNLISLGGIDLDTGNPLDNFLINQNLSGYSEFKVITPVTSVASFLNDSTSINNVLGIDSSIDVFTFDPVANKGDGGINDYLYEKGNQLTILAFSLQNIINNINVTTETTQDYFKSIAEEIDLEYETTSQKVDIETSNFVLNVLNNIT
;
A
#
# COMPACT_ATOMS: atom_id res chain seq x y z
N MET A 1 -23.84 38.08 4.04
CA MET A 1 -25.08 38.36 3.27
C MET A 1 -24.88 37.82 1.85
N SER A 2 -25.43 36.69 1.54
CA SER A 2 -25.54 36.20 0.17
C SER A 2 -26.76 35.28 0.09
N ARG A 3 -27.64 35.64 -0.81
CA ARG A 3 -29.06 35.16 -0.91
C ARG A 3 -29.08 33.90 -1.77
N ASN A 4 -29.60 32.82 -1.20
CA ASN A 4 -30.00 31.62 -1.94
C ASN A 4 -31.22 31.91 -2.84
N TYR A 5 -31.09 31.65 -4.15
CA TYR A 5 -32.21 31.59 -5.05
C TYR A 5 -32.57 30.11 -5.30
N LEU A 6 -33.69 29.73 -4.72
CA LEU A 6 -34.37 28.46 -4.97
C LEU A 6 -35.25 28.64 -6.20
N TYR A 7 -34.94 28.02 -7.33
CA TYR A 7 -35.82 27.98 -8.52
C TYR A 7 -36.75 26.79 -8.40
N LEU A 8 -38.02 27.12 -8.11
CA LEU A 8 -39.16 26.21 -8.16
C LEU A 8 -39.67 26.15 -9.59
N ILE A 9 -39.40 25.06 -10.33
CA ILE A 9 -39.98 24.84 -11.65
C ILE A 9 -41.30 24.11 -11.48
N THR A 10 -42.39 24.85 -11.64
CA THR A 10 -43.75 24.32 -11.67
C THR A 10 -44.05 23.80 -13.08
N LEU A 11 -44.15 22.49 -13.23
CA LEU A 11 -44.54 21.85 -14.50
C LEU A 11 -46.06 21.83 -14.59
N ILE A 12 -46.64 22.65 -15.47
CA ILE A 12 -48.06 22.66 -15.76
C ILE A 12 -48.37 21.58 -16.79
N PHE A 13 -49.12 20.55 -16.40
CA PHE A 13 -49.70 19.57 -17.33
C PHE A 13 -50.99 20.13 -17.93
N ILE A 14 -50.96 20.37 -19.23
CA ILE A 14 -52.15 20.68 -20.01
C ILE A 14 -52.72 19.36 -20.52
N ILE A 15 -53.84 18.93 -19.98
CA ILE A 15 -54.64 17.81 -20.46
C ILE A 15 -55.61 18.32 -21.54
N THR A 16 -55.28 18.06 -22.81
CA THR A 16 -56.21 18.19 -23.90
C THR A 16 -57.02 16.92 -24.04
N SER A 17 -58.27 16.97 -23.62
CA SER A 17 -59.27 15.95 -23.89
C SER A 17 -59.73 16.07 -25.34
N CYS A 18 -59.48 15.02 -26.14
CA CYS A 18 -60.15 14.87 -27.42
C CYS A 18 -60.99 13.60 -27.35
N GLY A 19 -62.30 13.78 -27.28
CA GLY A 19 -63.26 12.71 -27.38
C GLY A 19 -63.49 12.32 -28.86
N GLY A 20 -63.48 11.03 -29.14
CA GLY A 20 -63.79 10.41 -30.41
C GLY A 20 -64.12 8.97 -30.27
N GLY A 21 -65.36 8.59 -30.48
CA GLY A 21 -65.93 7.31 -30.17
C GLY A 21 -65.65 6.18 -31.14
N GLY A 22 -65.89 4.97 -30.64
CA GLY A 22 -66.40 3.84 -31.40
C GLY A 22 -65.39 2.79 -31.88
N GLY A 23 -65.49 1.60 -31.37
CA GLY A 23 -64.94 0.41 -32.00
C GLY A 23 -64.63 -0.67 -30.96
N GLY A 24 -65.60 -1.50 -30.61
CA GLY A 24 -65.38 -2.69 -29.79
C GLY A 24 -64.47 -3.69 -30.48
N GLY A 25 -63.38 -3.96 -29.89
CA GLY A 25 -62.50 -5.11 -30.13
C GLY A 25 -62.07 -5.59 -28.79
N GLY A 26 -62.73 -6.62 -28.24
CA GLY A 26 -62.34 -7.31 -27.03
C GLY A 26 -61.03 -8.11 -27.27
N GLY A 27 -59.92 -7.40 -27.29
CA GLY A 27 -58.62 -7.98 -27.13
C GLY A 27 -58.40 -8.13 -25.64
N SER A 28 -58.43 -9.36 -25.11
CA SER A 28 -57.88 -9.66 -23.80
C SER A 28 -56.41 -9.28 -23.84
N SER A 29 -56.08 -8.08 -23.35
CA SER A 29 -54.68 -7.72 -23.10
C SER A 29 -54.16 -8.66 -22.02
N GLU A 30 -53.47 -9.67 -22.46
CA GLU A 30 -52.67 -10.51 -21.57
C GLU A 30 -51.78 -9.57 -20.73
N PRO A 31 -51.75 -9.77 -19.40
CA PRO A 31 -50.93 -8.91 -18.54
C PRO A 31 -49.51 -8.86 -19.07
N PRO A 32 -48.83 -7.72 -19.11
CA PRO A 32 -47.45 -7.65 -19.59
C PRO A 32 -46.56 -8.59 -18.80
N VAL A 33 -45.83 -9.44 -19.52
CA VAL A 33 -44.93 -10.38 -18.92
C VAL A 33 -43.87 -9.63 -18.12
N ALA A 34 -43.71 -9.98 -16.83
CA ALA A 34 -42.77 -9.29 -15.94
C ALA A 34 -41.33 -9.47 -16.42
N ALA A 35 -40.58 -8.36 -16.48
CA ALA A 35 -39.15 -8.40 -16.79
C ALA A 35 -38.34 -9.16 -15.71
N PRO A 36 -37.22 -9.76 -16.07
CA PRO A 36 -36.32 -10.37 -15.09
C PRO A 36 -35.84 -9.38 -14.02
N THR A 37 -35.64 -9.85 -12.81
CA THR A 37 -34.80 -9.20 -11.79
C THR A 37 -33.50 -9.97 -11.64
N VAL A 38 -32.41 -9.28 -11.33
CA VAL A 38 -31.08 -9.91 -11.16
C VAL A 38 -30.38 -9.27 -9.99
N SER A 39 -29.80 -10.08 -9.12
CA SER A 39 -28.86 -9.66 -8.10
C SER A 39 -27.57 -10.50 -8.20
N ILE A 40 -26.45 -9.87 -7.87
CA ILE A 40 -25.13 -10.49 -7.83
C ILE A 40 -24.34 -9.88 -6.66
N SER A 41 -23.59 -10.70 -5.97
CA SER A 41 -22.75 -10.28 -4.83
C SER A 41 -21.51 -11.14 -4.71
N LEU A 42 -20.47 -10.61 -4.08
CA LEU A 42 -19.26 -11.33 -3.69
C LEU A 42 -19.22 -11.47 -2.16
N SER A 43 -18.54 -12.50 -1.68
CA SER A 43 -18.25 -12.67 -0.24
C SER A 43 -17.29 -11.60 0.31
N SER A 44 -16.46 -11.02 -0.57
CA SER A 44 -15.58 -9.88 -0.28
C SER A 44 -15.47 -8.99 -1.51
N SER A 45 -15.31 -7.68 -1.32
CA SER A 45 -15.01 -6.73 -2.40
C SER A 45 -13.52 -6.59 -2.70
N SER A 46 -12.65 -7.16 -1.84
CA SER A 46 -11.20 -7.21 -2.02
C SER A 46 -10.62 -8.47 -1.42
N ILE A 47 -9.58 -9.03 -2.06
CA ILE A 47 -8.84 -10.22 -1.60
C ILE A 47 -7.35 -10.08 -1.93
N VAL A 48 -6.52 -10.81 -1.20
CA VAL A 48 -5.10 -10.95 -1.51
C VAL A 48 -4.94 -11.90 -2.70
N LEU A 49 -3.94 -11.65 -3.55
CA LEU A 49 -3.62 -12.53 -4.67
C LEU A 49 -3.37 -13.96 -4.18
N GLY A 50 -4.05 -14.92 -4.80
CA GLY A 50 -4.02 -16.34 -4.41
C GLY A 50 -5.19 -16.77 -3.52
N GLU A 51 -5.91 -15.84 -2.92
CA GLU A 51 -7.15 -16.14 -2.20
C GLU A 51 -8.33 -16.36 -3.16
N SER A 52 -9.40 -16.93 -2.61
CA SER A 52 -10.63 -17.19 -3.35
C SER A 52 -11.78 -16.36 -2.80
N VAL A 53 -12.68 -15.96 -3.70
CA VAL A 53 -13.92 -15.27 -3.36
C VAL A 53 -15.12 -16.05 -3.89
N THR A 54 -16.22 -16.06 -3.13
CA THR A 54 -17.47 -16.68 -3.57
C THR A 54 -18.37 -15.63 -4.21
N ILE A 55 -18.79 -15.89 -5.47
CA ILE A 55 -19.81 -15.12 -6.16
C ILE A 55 -21.15 -15.80 -6.02
N ASN A 56 -22.19 -15.02 -5.69
CA ASN A 56 -23.56 -15.48 -5.57
C ASN A 56 -24.45 -14.65 -6.51
N TRP A 57 -25.39 -15.30 -7.18
CA TRP A 57 -26.37 -14.61 -8.02
C TRP A 57 -27.75 -15.25 -7.88
N SER A 58 -28.77 -14.42 -8.11
CA SER A 58 -30.14 -14.86 -8.21
C SER A 58 -30.92 -14.01 -9.20
N SER A 59 -31.91 -14.59 -9.83
CA SER A 59 -32.83 -13.90 -10.71
C SER A 59 -34.26 -14.42 -10.56
N SER A 60 -35.23 -13.57 -10.86
CA SER A 60 -36.62 -13.99 -11.02
C SER A 60 -37.11 -13.67 -12.44
N ASN A 61 -38.15 -14.36 -12.91
CA ASN A 61 -38.71 -14.22 -14.26
C ASN A 61 -37.69 -14.44 -15.41
N ALA A 62 -36.57 -15.12 -15.13
CA ALA A 62 -35.56 -15.47 -16.11
C ALA A 62 -35.64 -16.96 -16.45
N THR A 63 -35.27 -17.32 -17.69
CA THR A 63 -35.16 -18.70 -18.19
C THR A 63 -33.71 -19.18 -18.27
N GLY A 64 -32.76 -18.24 -18.28
CA GLY A 64 -31.33 -18.51 -18.29
C GLY A 64 -30.51 -17.25 -18.08
N CYS A 65 -29.27 -17.43 -17.68
CA CYS A 65 -28.30 -16.35 -17.46
C CYS A 65 -27.00 -16.63 -18.17
N THR A 66 -26.25 -15.57 -18.43
CA THR A 66 -24.89 -15.62 -19.01
C THR A 66 -23.98 -14.74 -18.21
N ALA A 67 -22.82 -15.28 -17.82
CA ALA A 67 -21.76 -14.56 -17.17
C ALA A 67 -21.07 -13.61 -18.13
N THR A 68 -20.64 -12.42 -17.65
CA THR A 68 -19.98 -11.38 -18.44
C THR A 68 -18.85 -10.75 -17.64
N GLY A 69 -17.92 -10.07 -18.33
CA GLY A 69 -16.74 -9.46 -17.71
C GLY A 69 -15.63 -10.45 -17.43
N SER A 70 -15.11 -10.49 -16.21
CA SER A 70 -13.96 -11.31 -15.82
C SER A 70 -14.25 -12.80 -15.64
N TRP A 71 -15.48 -13.22 -15.86
CA TRP A 71 -15.91 -14.62 -15.93
C TRP A 71 -16.83 -14.86 -17.14
N SER A 72 -17.14 -16.10 -17.45
CA SER A 72 -17.90 -16.40 -18.68
C SER A 72 -18.75 -17.66 -18.56
N GLY A 73 -19.52 -17.93 -19.60
CA GLY A 73 -20.33 -19.12 -19.77
C GLY A 73 -21.79 -18.95 -19.35
N SER A 74 -22.60 -19.95 -19.73
CA SER A 74 -24.02 -20.03 -19.32
C SER A 74 -24.12 -20.36 -17.84
N LYS A 75 -25.07 -19.71 -17.17
CA LYS A 75 -25.34 -19.90 -15.75
C LYS A 75 -26.82 -20.24 -15.54
N ALA A 76 -27.13 -20.98 -14.49
CA ALA A 76 -28.49 -21.14 -14.02
C ALA A 76 -29.08 -19.79 -13.57
N THR A 77 -30.39 -19.72 -13.37
CA THR A 77 -31.07 -18.52 -12.91
C THR A 77 -30.70 -18.09 -11.48
N SER A 78 -30.08 -18.97 -10.71
CA SER A 78 -29.46 -18.69 -9.42
C SER A 78 -28.31 -19.67 -9.18
N GLY A 79 -27.34 -19.27 -8.37
CA GLY A 79 -26.22 -20.15 -8.02
C GLY A 79 -25.12 -19.44 -7.25
N THR A 80 -24.09 -20.21 -7.01
CA THR A 80 -22.85 -19.77 -6.35
C THR A 80 -21.65 -20.44 -7.03
N GLU A 81 -20.54 -19.73 -7.09
CA GLU A 81 -19.29 -20.21 -7.69
C GLU A 81 -18.11 -19.63 -6.92
N THR A 82 -17.03 -20.40 -6.80
CA THR A 82 -15.77 -19.92 -6.22
C THR A 82 -14.86 -19.43 -7.34
N LEU A 83 -14.34 -18.22 -7.19
CA LEU A 83 -13.43 -17.58 -8.13
C LEU A 83 -12.06 -17.41 -7.48
N THR A 84 -11.00 -17.76 -8.20
CA THR A 84 -9.60 -17.57 -7.77
C THR A 84 -8.87 -16.81 -8.88
N PRO A 85 -8.86 -15.46 -8.84
CA PRO A 85 -8.16 -14.67 -9.83
C PRO A 85 -6.66 -14.95 -9.79
N SER A 86 -6.02 -14.96 -10.97
CA SER A 86 -4.59 -15.27 -11.11
C SER A 86 -3.68 -14.02 -11.20
N GLY A 87 -4.25 -12.82 -11.10
CA GLY A 87 -3.50 -11.57 -11.20
C GLY A 87 -4.06 -10.49 -10.29
N VAL A 88 -3.26 -9.45 -10.05
CA VAL A 88 -3.69 -8.25 -9.32
C VAL A 88 -4.49 -7.30 -10.21
N GLY A 89 -5.30 -6.46 -9.62
CA GLY A 89 -6.09 -5.42 -10.29
C GLY A 89 -7.57 -5.48 -9.99
N PHE A 90 -8.35 -4.74 -10.76
CA PHE A 90 -9.80 -4.69 -10.61
C PHE A 90 -10.48 -5.61 -11.62
N PHE A 91 -11.29 -6.52 -11.12
CA PHE A 91 -12.08 -7.49 -11.88
C PHE A 91 -13.56 -7.12 -11.77
N ASN A 92 -14.26 -7.12 -12.90
CA ASN A 92 -15.70 -6.88 -12.94
C ASN A 92 -16.41 -8.18 -13.34
N TYR A 93 -17.27 -8.68 -12.45
CA TYR A 93 -18.10 -9.87 -12.67
C TYR A 93 -19.53 -9.46 -12.89
N GLY A 94 -20.00 -9.68 -14.11
CA GLY A 94 -21.38 -9.36 -14.49
C GLY A 94 -22.19 -10.60 -14.79
N ILE A 95 -23.50 -10.48 -14.70
CA ILE A 95 -24.45 -11.50 -15.12
C ILE A 95 -25.61 -10.85 -15.86
N SER A 96 -25.98 -11.43 -17.00
CA SER A 96 -27.14 -11.02 -17.79
C SER A 96 -28.13 -12.17 -17.86
N CYS A 97 -29.34 -11.95 -17.38
CA CYS A 97 -30.42 -12.95 -17.37
C CYS A 97 -31.55 -12.53 -18.30
N SER A 98 -32.11 -13.48 -19.06
CA SER A 98 -33.20 -13.27 -20.01
C SER A 98 -34.39 -14.16 -19.72
N GLY A 99 -35.58 -13.66 -20.04
CA GLY A 99 -36.86 -14.35 -19.93
C GLY A 99 -37.89 -13.76 -20.90
N SER A 100 -39.13 -14.22 -20.87
CA SER A 100 -40.17 -13.77 -21.78
C SER A 100 -40.48 -12.29 -21.66
N GLY A 101 -40.21 -11.65 -20.51
CA GLY A 101 -40.40 -10.20 -20.28
C GLY A 101 -39.19 -9.32 -20.66
N GLY A 102 -38.13 -9.90 -21.30
CA GLY A 102 -36.90 -9.20 -21.69
C GLY A 102 -35.66 -9.70 -21.00
N SER A 103 -34.65 -8.81 -20.81
CA SER A 103 -33.39 -9.14 -20.14
C SER A 103 -33.03 -8.06 -19.12
N ARG A 104 -32.20 -8.49 -18.13
CA ARG A 104 -31.66 -7.62 -17.08
C ARG A 104 -30.24 -8.08 -16.76
N SER A 105 -29.37 -7.10 -16.47
CA SER A 105 -27.98 -7.37 -16.08
C SER A 105 -27.65 -6.70 -14.75
N SER A 106 -26.70 -7.25 -14.05
CA SER A 106 -26.08 -6.69 -12.84
C SER A 106 -24.60 -7.07 -12.80
N SER A 107 -23.78 -6.27 -12.11
CA SER A 107 -22.34 -6.53 -11.96
C SER A 107 -21.84 -6.14 -10.58
N VAL A 108 -20.68 -6.72 -10.19
CA VAL A 108 -19.96 -6.45 -8.94
C VAL A 108 -18.47 -6.42 -9.23
N GLY A 109 -17.76 -5.51 -8.55
CA GLY A 109 -16.30 -5.37 -8.65
C GLY A 109 -15.59 -6.13 -7.55
N LEU A 110 -14.42 -6.66 -7.88
CA LEU A 110 -13.46 -7.27 -6.98
C LEU A 110 -12.10 -6.62 -7.19
N GLU A 111 -11.49 -6.16 -6.11
CA GLU A 111 -10.08 -5.78 -6.10
C GLU A 111 -9.23 -6.97 -5.67
N VAL A 112 -8.18 -7.29 -6.43
CA VAL A 112 -7.15 -8.28 -6.08
C VAL A 112 -5.83 -7.54 -5.92
N TYR A 113 -5.21 -7.64 -4.76
CA TYR A 113 -3.97 -6.95 -4.43
C TYR A 113 -2.92 -7.90 -3.87
N ARG A 114 -1.68 -7.45 -3.82
CA ARG A 114 -0.61 -8.09 -3.02
C ARG A 114 -0.53 -7.40 -1.67
N GLN A 115 -0.01 -8.10 -0.68
CA GLN A 115 0.40 -7.54 0.60
C GLN A 115 1.88 -7.83 0.85
N THR A 116 2.51 -6.99 1.65
CA THR A 116 3.86 -7.18 2.15
C THR A 116 3.78 -7.28 3.66
N ASP A 117 4.39 -8.31 4.21
CA ASP A 117 4.66 -8.42 5.63
C ASP A 117 6.04 -7.84 5.92
N GLY A 118 6.27 -7.37 7.14
CA GLY A 118 7.58 -6.86 7.50
C GLY A 118 7.72 -6.55 8.97
N VAL A 119 8.89 -5.99 9.30
CA VAL A 119 9.23 -5.57 10.63
C VAL A 119 10.00 -4.25 10.60
N SER A 120 9.70 -3.37 11.55
CA SER A 120 10.42 -2.13 11.78
C SER A 120 11.35 -2.27 12.97
N VAL A 121 12.63 -1.96 12.77
CA VAL A 121 13.72 -2.33 13.68
C VAL A 121 14.71 -1.18 13.88
N ASP A 122 14.86 -0.81 15.16
CA ASP A 122 15.97 -0.09 15.76
C ASP A 122 16.04 -0.51 17.25
N GLY A 123 16.00 -1.79 17.58
CA GLY A 123 15.13 -2.59 18.42
C GLY A 123 13.84 -2.83 17.65
N TYR A 124 12.98 -3.73 18.07
CA TYR A 124 11.66 -3.78 17.45
C TYR A 124 10.85 -2.53 17.80
N ILE A 125 10.26 -1.88 16.78
CA ILE A 125 9.53 -0.62 16.95
C ILE A 125 8.04 -0.89 16.93
N ARG A 126 7.37 -0.76 18.07
CA ARG A 126 5.92 -0.87 18.16
C ARG A 126 5.22 0.46 17.91
N GLY A 127 4.05 0.41 17.29
CA GLY A 127 3.20 1.58 17.10
C GLY A 127 3.76 2.62 16.13
N ALA A 128 4.77 2.24 15.31
CA ALA A 128 5.24 3.06 14.22
C ALA A 128 4.17 3.14 13.13
N GLU A 129 3.96 4.30 12.54
CA GLU A 129 3.18 4.45 11.33
C GLU A 129 4.00 3.94 10.14
N ILE A 130 3.49 2.91 9.47
CA ILE A 130 4.13 2.30 8.29
C ILE A 130 3.32 2.68 7.07
N PHE A 131 3.95 3.25 6.05
CA PHE A 131 3.26 3.65 4.83
C PHE A 131 4.13 3.47 3.58
N ILE A 132 3.49 3.48 2.40
CA ILE A 132 4.17 3.42 1.11
C ILE A 132 4.10 4.80 0.49
N ASP A 133 5.23 5.52 0.53
CA ASP A 133 5.41 6.82 -0.08
C ASP A 133 5.65 6.66 -1.59
N LYS A 134 4.67 7.09 -2.39
CA LYS A 134 4.68 6.96 -3.86
C LYS A 134 5.26 8.16 -4.58
N ASN A 135 5.30 9.29 -3.93
CA ASN A 135 5.71 10.57 -4.52
C ASN A 135 7.03 11.12 -3.97
N ASN A 136 7.67 10.39 -3.05
CA ASN A 136 8.93 10.73 -2.39
C ASN A 136 8.88 12.06 -1.60
N ASN A 137 7.72 12.36 -1.01
CA ASN A 137 7.57 13.54 -0.16
C ASN A 137 7.77 13.22 1.33
N PHE A 138 7.91 11.92 1.68
CA PHE A 138 8.18 11.38 3.02
C PHE A 138 7.13 11.76 4.07
N THR A 139 5.91 12.02 3.63
CA THR A 139 4.75 12.29 4.48
C THR A 139 3.58 11.42 4.08
N VAL A 140 2.72 11.06 5.04
CA VAL A 140 1.53 10.26 4.75
C VAL A 140 0.50 11.07 3.98
N ASP A 141 0.23 10.70 2.75
CA ASP A 141 -0.81 11.29 1.92
C ASP A 141 -2.12 10.49 2.07
N VAL A 142 -2.96 10.94 3.01
CA VAL A 142 -4.20 10.25 3.38
C VAL A 142 -5.13 10.08 2.18
N GLY A 143 -5.43 8.84 1.84
CA GLY A 143 -6.34 8.45 0.75
C GLY A 143 -5.64 8.10 -0.56
N ASP A 144 -4.37 8.47 -0.74
CA ASP A 144 -3.57 8.17 -1.93
C ASP A 144 -2.53 7.08 -1.67
N GLU A 145 -2.12 6.90 -0.42
CA GLU A 145 -1.10 5.95 0.01
C GLU A 145 -1.66 4.91 0.99
N ASN A 146 -1.15 3.69 0.87
CA ASN A 146 -1.46 2.64 1.83
C ASN A 146 -0.67 2.86 3.11
N SER A 147 -1.32 2.73 4.26
CA SER A 147 -0.69 2.82 5.58
C SER A 147 -1.22 1.76 6.55
N THR A 148 -0.41 1.46 7.56
CA THR A 148 -0.71 0.56 8.67
C THR A 148 0.10 0.97 9.90
N THR A 149 -0.02 0.22 10.99
CA THR A 149 0.75 0.48 12.22
C THR A 149 1.45 -0.81 12.63
N SER A 150 2.71 -0.71 13.05
CA SER A 150 3.44 -1.86 13.58
C SER A 150 2.85 -2.34 14.90
N ASP A 151 2.82 -3.64 15.10
CA ASP A 151 2.29 -4.30 16.29
C ASP A 151 3.28 -4.25 17.49
N ASN A 152 2.97 -5.00 18.55
CA ASN A 152 3.80 -5.06 19.76
C ASN A 152 5.17 -5.74 19.56
N ASP A 153 5.38 -6.41 18.44
CA ASP A 153 6.64 -7.07 18.06
C ASP A 153 7.33 -6.32 16.90
N GLY A 154 6.90 -5.10 16.59
CA GLY A 154 7.41 -4.30 15.47
C GLY A 154 6.94 -4.78 14.10
N LYS A 155 6.10 -5.81 14.02
CA LYS A 155 5.64 -6.41 12.76
C LYS A 155 4.49 -5.63 12.17
N PHE A 156 4.41 -5.67 10.84
CA PHE A 156 3.31 -5.06 10.10
C PHE A 156 2.93 -5.89 8.88
N THR A 157 1.72 -5.69 8.42
CA THR A 157 1.22 -6.15 7.12
C THR A 157 0.61 -4.95 6.42
N ILE A 158 1.02 -4.69 5.18
CA ILE A 158 0.56 -3.55 4.40
C ILE A 158 0.18 -4.00 2.97
N LYS A 159 -0.89 -3.41 2.41
CA LYS A 159 -1.21 -3.59 1.00
C LYS A 159 -0.06 -3.05 0.15
N TYR A 160 0.53 -3.94 -0.68
CA TYR A 160 1.65 -3.57 -1.53
C TYR A 160 1.22 -2.58 -2.64
N ASP A 161 2.06 -1.60 -2.84
CA ASP A 161 2.04 -0.68 -3.97
C ASP A 161 3.48 -0.33 -4.34
N ASP A 162 3.72 0.29 -5.48
CA ASP A 162 5.05 0.78 -5.85
C ASP A 162 5.34 2.07 -5.07
N GLY A 163 6.50 2.16 -4.46
CA GLY A 163 6.94 3.30 -3.65
C GLY A 163 7.94 2.91 -2.56
N ASN A 164 8.37 3.89 -1.77
CA ASN A 164 9.26 3.67 -0.65
C ASN A 164 8.47 3.24 0.59
N LEU A 165 8.90 2.19 1.24
CA LEU A 165 8.31 1.74 2.49
C LEU A 165 8.94 2.51 3.65
N ILE A 166 8.11 3.21 4.41
CA ILE A 166 8.53 4.12 5.46
C ILE A 166 7.98 3.68 6.80
N SER A 167 8.79 3.82 7.85
CA SER A 167 8.41 3.70 9.25
C SER A 167 8.65 5.03 9.95
N LEU A 168 7.60 5.59 10.54
CA LEU A 168 7.64 6.89 11.22
C LEU A 168 7.24 6.75 12.69
N GLY A 169 8.09 7.22 13.59
CA GLY A 169 7.83 7.26 15.02
C GLY A 169 7.78 5.88 15.67
N GLY A 170 6.97 5.75 16.70
CA GLY A 170 6.79 4.52 17.46
C GLY A 170 7.59 4.49 18.76
N ILE A 171 7.70 3.30 19.36
CA ILE A 171 8.45 3.06 20.59
C ILE A 171 9.43 1.91 20.35
N ASP A 172 10.72 2.18 20.54
CA ASP A 172 11.76 1.17 20.57
C ASP A 172 11.57 0.24 21.80
N LEU A 173 11.46 -1.05 21.56
CA LEU A 173 11.21 -2.03 22.62
C LEU A 173 12.45 -2.34 23.47
N ASP A 174 13.65 -2.11 22.94
CA ASP A 174 14.88 -2.35 23.69
C ASP A 174 15.15 -1.25 24.71
N THR A 175 14.83 -0.01 24.39
CA THR A 175 15.04 1.15 25.27
C THR A 175 13.78 1.62 26.00
N GLY A 176 12.61 1.30 25.45
CA GLY A 176 11.30 1.80 25.90
C GLY A 176 11.05 3.27 25.57
N ASN A 177 11.90 3.91 24.79
CA ASN A 177 11.79 5.31 24.43
C ASN A 177 10.96 5.51 23.16
N PRO A 178 10.19 6.61 23.07
CA PRO A 178 9.58 7.01 21.81
C PRO A 178 10.68 7.41 20.82
N LEU A 179 10.43 7.08 19.57
CA LEU A 179 11.28 7.46 18.44
C LEU A 179 10.54 8.53 17.64
N ASP A 180 11.22 9.63 17.37
CA ASP A 180 10.77 10.67 16.44
C ASP A 180 11.49 10.51 15.08
N ASN A 181 11.94 9.29 14.78
CA ASN A 181 12.73 9.01 13.60
C ASN A 181 11.89 8.48 12.45
N PHE A 182 12.45 8.67 11.30
CA PHE A 182 12.06 8.21 10.00
C PHE A 182 13.04 7.12 9.56
N LEU A 183 12.52 5.95 9.26
CA LEU A 183 13.30 4.87 8.66
C LEU A 183 12.70 4.48 7.32
N ILE A 184 13.54 4.09 6.36
CA ILE A 184 13.13 3.79 5.00
C ILE A 184 13.69 2.44 4.52
N ASN A 185 12.89 1.76 3.70
CA ASN A 185 13.31 0.67 2.85
C ASN A 185 12.91 1.01 1.41
N GLN A 186 13.88 1.46 0.63
CA GLN A 186 13.72 1.85 -0.79
C GLN A 186 14.03 0.66 -1.72
N ASN A 187 13.53 -0.53 -1.42
CA ASN A 187 13.73 -1.65 -2.32
C ASN A 187 12.81 -1.56 -3.53
N LEU A 188 13.26 -0.88 -4.57
CA LEU A 188 12.57 -0.70 -5.85
C LEU A 188 12.62 -1.94 -6.75
N SER A 189 13.33 -3.01 -6.36
CA SER A 189 13.56 -4.18 -7.22
C SER A 189 12.36 -5.14 -7.36
N GLY A 190 11.16 -4.69 -7.00
CA GLY A 190 9.91 -5.41 -7.16
C GLY A 190 9.30 -5.89 -5.85
N TYR A 191 8.15 -6.59 -5.98
CA TYR A 191 7.44 -7.17 -4.87
C TYR A 191 8.30 -8.18 -4.09
N SER A 192 8.35 -8.03 -2.76
CA SER A 192 8.86 -9.02 -1.83
C SER A 192 7.81 -9.29 -0.76
N GLU A 193 7.63 -10.54 -0.40
CA GLU A 193 6.66 -10.94 0.62
C GLU A 193 7.03 -10.46 2.04
N PHE A 194 8.32 -10.22 2.29
CA PHE A 194 8.81 -9.74 3.59
C PHE A 194 9.80 -8.59 3.43
N LYS A 195 9.67 -7.56 4.25
CA LYS A 195 10.51 -6.37 4.26
C LYS A 195 11.00 -6.05 5.67
N VAL A 196 12.22 -5.55 5.76
CA VAL A 196 12.80 -5.07 7.02
C VAL A 196 13.13 -3.60 6.87
N ILE A 197 12.69 -2.77 7.82
CA ILE A 197 12.96 -1.34 7.85
C ILE A 197 13.90 -1.08 9.02
N THR A 198 15.13 -0.65 8.73
CA THR A 198 16.20 -0.43 9.71
C THR A 198 16.98 0.84 9.40
N PRO A 199 17.81 1.33 10.33
CA PRO A 199 18.79 2.40 10.02
C PRO A 199 19.76 2.00 8.90
N VAL A 200 20.13 0.71 8.80
CA VAL A 200 20.98 0.20 7.70
C VAL A 200 20.26 0.30 6.36
N THR A 201 18.98 -0.13 6.29
CA THR A 201 18.19 0.01 5.05
C THR A 201 17.96 1.47 4.70
N SER A 202 17.87 2.36 5.71
CA SER A 202 17.70 3.79 5.50
C SER A 202 18.91 4.39 4.79
N VAL A 203 20.12 4.09 5.23
CA VAL A 203 21.35 4.50 4.54
C VAL A 203 21.44 3.83 3.16
N ALA A 204 21.20 2.51 3.08
CA ALA A 204 21.25 1.76 1.82
C ALA A 204 20.30 2.31 0.75
N SER A 205 19.17 2.89 1.19
CA SER A 205 18.17 3.49 0.30
C SER A 205 18.64 4.80 -0.38
N PHE A 206 19.65 5.45 0.15
CA PHE A 206 20.20 6.70 -0.38
C PHE A 206 21.56 6.52 -1.07
N LEU A 207 22.16 5.30 -1.01
CA LEU A 207 23.41 5.03 -1.73
C LEU A 207 23.19 5.03 -3.24
N ASN A 208 24.23 5.41 -3.99
CA ASN A 208 24.23 5.31 -5.44
C ASN A 208 24.19 3.86 -5.93
N ASP A 209 23.68 3.62 -7.13
CA ASP A 209 23.56 2.28 -7.75
C ASP A 209 24.91 1.51 -7.81
N SER A 210 26.03 2.23 -7.85
CA SER A 210 27.37 1.66 -7.87
C SER A 210 27.90 1.21 -6.51
N THR A 211 27.26 1.67 -5.42
CA THR A 211 27.70 1.42 -4.04
C THR A 211 26.82 0.37 -3.37
N SER A 212 27.38 -0.78 -3.05
CA SER A 212 26.67 -1.81 -2.30
C SER A 212 26.88 -1.63 -0.80
N ILE A 213 25.80 -1.53 -0.04
CA ILE A 213 25.86 -1.47 1.43
C ILE A 213 26.60 -2.68 2.02
N ASN A 214 26.53 -3.85 1.39
CA ASN A 214 27.25 -5.04 1.80
C ASN A 214 28.78 -4.83 1.72
N ASN A 215 29.23 -4.24 0.62
CA ASN A 215 30.65 -3.93 0.44
C ASN A 215 31.13 -2.87 1.44
N VAL A 216 30.32 -1.83 1.63
CA VAL A 216 30.57 -0.74 2.59
C VAL A 216 30.72 -1.27 4.01
N LEU A 217 29.83 -2.14 4.44
CA LEU A 217 29.86 -2.73 5.78
C LEU A 217 30.79 -3.96 5.89
N GLY A 218 31.30 -4.45 4.76
CA GLY A 218 32.16 -5.65 4.73
C GLY A 218 31.42 -6.93 5.11
N ILE A 219 30.14 -7.07 4.69
CA ILE A 219 29.32 -8.26 4.91
C ILE A 219 29.17 -9.07 3.63
N ASP A 220 28.78 -10.33 3.78
CA ASP A 220 28.60 -11.25 2.64
C ASP A 220 27.50 -10.75 1.71
N SER A 221 27.76 -10.80 0.39
CA SER A 221 26.83 -10.35 -0.64
C SER A 221 25.54 -11.20 -0.75
N SER A 222 25.51 -12.36 -0.10
CA SER A 222 24.29 -13.19 -0.01
C SER A 222 23.26 -12.67 0.99
N ILE A 223 23.68 -11.73 1.87
CA ILE A 223 22.76 -11.09 2.83
C ILE A 223 22.02 -9.94 2.13
N ASP A 224 20.72 -10.08 2.00
CA ASP A 224 19.87 -8.97 1.55
C ASP A 224 19.38 -8.17 2.77
N VAL A 225 20.00 -7.02 3.02
CA VAL A 225 19.70 -6.17 4.18
C VAL A 225 18.26 -5.67 4.17
N PHE A 226 17.58 -5.63 3.01
CA PHE A 226 16.19 -5.17 2.88
C PHE A 226 15.15 -6.23 3.31
N THR A 227 15.60 -7.47 3.51
CA THR A 227 14.77 -8.59 3.97
C THR A 227 15.34 -9.29 5.22
N PHE A 228 16.54 -8.94 5.64
CA PHE A 228 17.24 -9.55 6.76
C PHE A 228 16.88 -8.87 8.09
N ASP A 229 16.26 -9.60 9.01
CA ASP A 229 15.94 -9.12 10.36
C ASP A 229 17.12 -9.29 11.31
N PRO A 230 17.82 -8.20 11.69
CA PRO A 230 18.99 -8.28 12.57
C PRO A 230 18.64 -8.58 14.02
N VAL A 231 17.39 -8.44 14.44
CA VAL A 231 16.95 -8.68 15.84
C VAL A 231 16.47 -10.10 16.05
N ALA A 232 16.03 -10.79 15.01
CA ALA A 232 15.43 -12.14 15.11
C ALA A 232 16.30 -13.16 15.84
N ASN A 233 17.65 -13.06 15.73
CA ASN A 233 18.61 -13.94 16.40
C ASN A 233 19.70 -13.13 17.12
N LYS A 234 19.36 -11.97 17.65
CA LYS A 234 20.28 -11.12 18.41
C LYS A 234 20.81 -11.86 19.66
N GLY A 235 22.10 -11.79 19.90
CA GLY A 235 22.78 -12.44 21.01
C GLY A 235 23.56 -13.71 20.62
N ASP A 236 23.50 -14.14 19.37
CA ASP A 236 24.20 -15.33 18.87
C ASP A 236 25.68 -15.06 18.44
N GLY A 237 26.12 -13.80 18.47
CA GLY A 237 27.48 -13.37 18.15
C GLY A 237 27.84 -13.43 16.66
N GLY A 238 26.82 -13.39 15.78
CA GLY A 238 26.98 -13.49 14.34
C GLY A 238 26.61 -12.22 13.56
N ILE A 239 26.17 -12.43 12.33
CA ILE A 239 25.78 -11.34 11.42
C ILE A 239 24.59 -10.51 11.96
N ASN A 240 23.69 -11.13 12.74
CA ASN A 240 22.57 -10.44 13.37
C ASN A 240 23.08 -9.37 14.34
N ASP A 241 23.98 -9.74 15.25
CA ASP A 241 24.55 -8.80 16.22
C ASP A 241 25.35 -7.70 15.52
N TYR A 242 26.11 -8.06 14.49
CA TYR A 242 26.88 -7.09 13.72
C TYR A 242 25.98 -6.06 13.03
N LEU A 243 24.93 -6.49 12.30
CA LEU A 243 24.02 -5.59 11.61
C LEU A 243 23.18 -4.76 12.59
N TYR A 244 22.77 -5.35 13.71
CA TYR A 244 22.08 -4.62 14.78
C TYR A 244 22.97 -3.52 15.38
N GLU A 245 24.24 -3.84 15.67
CA GLU A 245 25.20 -2.85 16.16
C GLU A 245 25.44 -1.72 15.15
N LYS A 246 25.59 -2.04 13.87
CA LYS A 246 25.74 -1.03 12.81
C LYS A 246 24.50 -0.15 12.66
N GLY A 247 23.30 -0.73 12.79
CA GLY A 247 22.05 0.03 12.85
C GLY A 247 22.08 1.05 13.98
N ASN A 248 22.38 0.61 15.20
CA ASN A 248 22.47 1.49 16.37
C ASN A 248 23.51 2.62 16.19
N GLN A 249 24.67 2.33 15.60
CA GLN A 249 25.69 3.32 15.31
C GLN A 249 25.18 4.39 14.32
N LEU A 250 24.50 3.98 13.27
CA LEU A 250 23.91 4.88 12.29
C LEU A 250 22.82 5.76 12.90
N THR A 251 21.96 5.19 13.75
CA THR A 251 20.92 5.93 14.49
C THR A 251 21.54 6.97 15.42
N ILE A 252 22.54 6.58 16.22
CA ILE A 252 23.23 7.49 17.13
C ILE A 252 23.89 8.63 16.35
N LEU A 253 24.50 8.33 15.20
CA LEU A 253 25.12 9.34 14.35
C LEU A 253 24.06 10.30 13.81
N ALA A 254 22.97 9.82 13.21
CA ALA A 254 21.91 10.65 12.67
C ALA A 254 21.28 11.56 13.73
N PHE A 255 20.96 11.05 14.92
CA PHE A 255 20.42 11.87 16.02
C PHE A 255 21.43 12.86 16.58
N SER A 256 22.71 12.49 16.65
CA SER A 256 23.75 13.42 17.09
C SER A 256 23.88 14.59 16.14
N LEU A 257 23.85 14.33 14.84
CA LEU A 257 23.86 15.35 13.79
C LEU A 257 22.62 16.25 13.91
N GLN A 258 21.44 15.65 14.03
CA GLN A 258 20.18 16.39 14.21
C GLN A 258 20.24 17.34 15.42
N ASN A 259 20.72 16.85 16.55
CA ASN A 259 20.84 17.65 17.77
C ASN A 259 21.85 18.80 17.60
N ILE A 260 22.98 18.57 16.94
CA ILE A 260 23.98 19.60 16.67
C ILE A 260 23.36 20.70 15.78
N ILE A 261 22.75 20.33 14.66
CA ILE A 261 22.21 21.27 13.69
C ILE A 261 21.03 22.06 14.28
N ASN A 262 20.11 21.41 14.99
CA ASN A 262 19.00 22.10 15.65
C ASN A 262 19.46 23.12 16.70
N ASN A 263 20.58 22.86 17.39
CA ASN A 263 21.14 23.77 18.39
C ASN A 263 21.83 25.00 17.77
N ILE A 264 22.29 24.92 16.54
CA ILE A 264 22.89 26.06 15.83
C ILE A 264 21.87 26.87 15.02
N ASN A 265 20.59 26.51 15.08
CA ASN A 265 19.45 27.22 14.47
C ASN A 265 19.53 27.41 12.94
N VAL A 266 20.12 26.46 12.20
CA VAL A 266 20.39 26.67 10.78
C VAL A 266 19.31 26.12 9.86
N THR A 267 18.59 25.05 10.22
CA THR A 267 17.66 24.39 9.29
C THR A 267 16.49 23.67 9.99
N THR A 268 15.48 23.30 9.19
CA THR A 268 14.36 22.42 9.56
C THR A 268 14.59 20.99 9.06
N GLU A 269 15.84 20.52 9.09
CA GLU A 269 16.21 19.19 8.61
C GLU A 269 15.52 18.07 9.39
N THR A 270 15.13 17.02 8.69
CA THR A 270 14.50 15.81 9.24
C THR A 270 15.53 14.70 9.44
N THR A 271 15.18 13.65 10.18
CA THR A 271 16.07 12.48 10.35
C THR A 271 16.45 11.83 9.02
N GLN A 272 15.59 11.92 8.02
CA GLN A 272 15.84 11.49 6.66
C GLN A 272 17.05 12.21 6.02
N ASP A 273 17.14 13.52 6.20
CA ASP A 273 18.22 14.33 5.60
C ASP A 273 19.58 13.90 6.16
N TYR A 274 19.62 13.49 7.44
CA TYR A 274 20.84 12.97 8.06
C TYR A 274 21.23 11.59 7.52
N PHE A 275 20.28 10.68 7.34
CA PHE A 275 20.58 9.37 6.70
C PHE A 275 21.07 9.55 5.26
N LYS A 276 20.48 10.49 4.53
CA LYS A 276 20.91 10.85 3.18
C LYS A 276 22.34 11.39 3.17
N SER A 277 22.67 12.33 4.05
CA SER A 277 24.02 12.91 4.14
C SER A 277 25.08 11.89 4.58
N ILE A 278 24.71 10.95 5.44
CA ILE A 278 25.55 9.80 5.80
C ILE A 278 25.82 8.95 4.56
N ALA A 279 24.80 8.65 3.75
CA ALA A 279 24.94 7.85 2.54
C ALA A 279 25.82 8.56 1.49
N GLU A 280 25.66 9.87 1.30
CA GLU A 280 26.48 10.68 0.39
C GLU A 280 27.97 10.63 0.77
N GLU A 281 28.31 10.74 2.06
CA GLU A 281 29.71 10.63 2.52
C GLU A 281 30.25 9.20 2.35
N ILE A 282 29.42 8.19 2.60
CA ILE A 282 29.78 6.78 2.35
C ILE A 282 30.11 6.56 0.87
N ASP A 283 29.30 7.06 -0.04
CA ASP A 283 29.52 6.96 -1.48
C ASP A 283 30.85 7.60 -1.86
N LEU A 284 31.12 8.84 -1.39
CA LEU A 284 32.34 9.57 -1.68
C LEU A 284 33.59 8.84 -1.17
N GLU A 285 33.56 8.33 0.06
CA GLU A 285 34.68 7.60 0.65
C GLU A 285 34.89 6.27 -0.05
N TYR A 286 33.83 5.51 -0.34
CA TYR A 286 33.91 4.21 -1.03
C TYR A 286 34.37 4.37 -2.49
N GLU A 287 33.88 5.36 -3.23
CA GLU A 287 34.34 5.65 -4.60
C GLU A 287 35.84 5.99 -4.64
N THR A 288 36.35 6.67 -3.60
CA THR A 288 37.74 7.08 -3.52
C THR A 288 38.69 5.93 -3.12
N THR A 289 38.25 5.08 -2.21
CA THR A 289 39.11 4.06 -1.59
C THR A 289 38.84 2.65 -2.08
N SER A 290 37.61 2.36 -2.52
CA SER A 290 37.09 0.99 -2.80
C SER A 290 37.28 0.05 -1.60
N GLN A 291 37.24 0.58 -0.39
CA GLN A 291 37.42 -0.13 0.86
C GLN A 291 36.17 0.00 1.74
N LYS A 292 36.06 -0.89 2.73
CA LYS A 292 35.07 -0.74 3.80
C LYS A 292 35.18 0.64 4.44
N VAL A 293 34.03 1.29 4.59
CA VAL A 293 33.94 2.61 5.21
C VAL A 293 33.80 2.47 6.73
N ASP A 294 34.60 3.22 7.47
CA ASP A 294 34.53 3.27 8.93
C ASP A 294 33.76 4.52 9.39
N ILE A 295 32.46 4.33 9.61
CA ILE A 295 31.54 5.40 10.02
C ILE A 295 31.79 5.95 11.42
N GLU A 296 32.70 5.34 12.20
CA GLU A 296 33.02 5.75 13.58
C GLU A 296 34.18 6.75 13.64
N THR A 297 34.86 7.01 12.52
CA THR A 297 35.99 7.93 12.53
C THR A 297 35.53 9.38 12.69
N SER A 298 36.35 10.15 13.43
CA SER A 298 36.09 11.59 13.60
C SER A 298 36.08 12.35 12.27
N ASN A 299 36.87 11.89 11.29
CA ASN A 299 36.92 12.52 9.96
C ASN A 299 35.62 12.25 9.19
N PHE A 300 35.09 11.01 9.23
CA PHE A 300 33.82 10.70 8.61
C PHE A 300 32.69 11.58 9.17
N VAL A 301 32.54 11.62 10.51
CA VAL A 301 31.54 12.46 11.18
C VAL A 301 31.68 13.94 10.81
N LEU A 302 32.91 14.44 10.72
CA LEU A 302 33.17 15.83 10.39
C LEU A 302 32.78 16.15 8.92
N ASN A 303 33.06 15.22 8.01
CA ASN A 303 32.69 15.36 6.60
C ASN A 303 31.17 15.35 6.42
N VAL A 304 30.45 14.45 7.08
CA VAL A 304 28.97 14.44 7.07
C VAL A 304 28.43 15.78 7.57
N LEU A 305 28.96 16.33 8.67
CA LEU A 305 28.58 17.64 9.19
C LEU A 305 28.79 18.76 8.15
N ASN A 306 29.90 18.73 7.41
CA ASN A 306 30.18 19.72 6.38
C ASN A 306 29.24 19.62 5.17
N ASN A 307 28.69 18.44 4.89
CA ASN A 307 27.74 18.25 3.79
C ASN A 307 26.32 18.76 4.14
N ILE A 308 25.99 18.87 5.44
CA ILE A 308 24.68 19.34 5.92
C ILE A 308 24.66 20.86 6.06
N THR A 309 25.80 21.52 6.33
CA THR A 309 25.92 22.99 6.56
C THR A 309 26.26 23.73 5.29
#